data_bfceec4d9dea7896195888ee9b9249d8
#
_entry.id   bfceec4d9dea7896195888ee9b9249d8
#
_cell.length_a   1.000
_cell.length_b   1.000
_cell.length_c   1.000
_cell.angle_alpha   90.00
_cell.angle_beta   90.00
_cell.angle_gamma   90.00
#
_symmetry.space_group_name_H-M   'P 1'
#
loop_
_entity.id
_entity.type
_entity.pdbx_description
1 polymer ?
#
loop_
_entity_poly.entity_id
_entity_poly.type
_entity_poly.pdbx_seq_one_letter_code
_entity_poly.pdbx_strand_id
1 'polypeptide(L)'
;LELADLANHNLSKIEKWCNDFAFYFIAGEYGNVIDRLEKANSLNDYNHEIVEEISKKTHLSQIAIFTRLLLNNQISPKDYKNVKADFEEQFRLKQLEEQKQKELDKQNGIQRGGAVPKPINSPLLISTIQTAFYEGVINEFDVCKTLNITPDKLDKYIQ
;
A
#
# COMPACT_ATOMS: atom_id res chain seq x y z
N LEU A 1 -13.24 -1.90 -7.56
CA LEU A 1 -14.01 -3.16 -7.54
C LEU A 1 -15.05 -3.03 -6.45
N GLU A 2 -16.34 -3.07 -6.81
CA GLU A 2 -17.42 -3.05 -5.83
C GLU A 2 -17.48 -4.40 -5.09
N LEU A 3 -17.91 -4.37 -3.83
CA LEU A 3 -18.10 -5.56 -2.98
C LEU A 3 -19.01 -6.62 -3.66
N ALA A 4 -19.96 -6.17 -4.49
CA ALA A 4 -20.83 -7.02 -5.27
C ALA A 4 -20.05 -7.88 -6.30
N ASP A 5 -18.97 -7.35 -6.86
CA ASP A 5 -18.13 -8.06 -7.83
C ASP A 5 -17.23 -9.09 -7.16
N LEU A 6 -16.80 -8.83 -5.92
CA LEU A 6 -16.03 -9.78 -5.12
C LEU A 6 -16.90 -10.94 -4.57
N ALA A 7 -18.17 -10.65 -4.26
CA ALA A 7 -19.11 -11.64 -3.72
C ALA A 7 -19.79 -12.48 -4.82
N ASN A 8 -19.90 -11.95 -6.03
CA ASN A 8 -20.51 -12.62 -7.16
C ASN A 8 -19.46 -13.35 -8.00
N HIS A 9 -18.86 -14.39 -7.63
CA HIS A 9 -18.06 -15.37 -8.39
C HIS A 9 -17.78 -15.12 -9.91
N ASN A 10 -17.99 -13.89 -10.40
CA ASN A 10 -17.90 -13.49 -11.80
C ASN A 10 -16.52 -12.97 -12.23
N LEU A 11 -15.54 -12.98 -11.31
CA LEU A 11 -14.16 -12.77 -11.75
C LEU A 11 -13.77 -13.92 -12.68
N SER A 12 -13.34 -13.60 -13.89
CA SER A 12 -12.80 -14.61 -14.79
C SER A 12 -11.65 -15.36 -14.07
N LYS A 13 -11.43 -16.60 -14.41
CA LYS A 13 -10.32 -17.39 -13.83
C LYS A 13 -8.97 -16.68 -13.99
N ILE A 14 -8.82 -15.90 -15.06
CA ILE A 14 -7.61 -15.11 -15.36
C ILE A 14 -7.47 -13.97 -14.38
N GLU A 15 -8.53 -13.20 -14.11
CA GLU A 15 -8.50 -12.09 -13.15
C GLU A 15 -8.21 -12.57 -11.73
N LYS A 16 -8.83 -13.69 -11.34
CA LYS A 16 -8.54 -14.31 -10.05
C LYS A 16 -7.06 -14.71 -9.94
N TRP A 17 -6.53 -15.36 -10.96
CA TRP A 17 -5.12 -15.74 -11.01
C TRP A 17 -4.19 -14.51 -10.95
N CYS A 18 -4.48 -13.45 -11.72
CA CYS A 18 -3.70 -12.23 -11.69
C CYS A 18 -3.72 -11.55 -10.31
N ASN A 19 -4.88 -11.52 -9.66
CA ASN A 19 -5.02 -10.95 -8.33
C ASN A 19 -4.27 -11.78 -7.27
N ASP A 20 -4.36 -13.11 -7.34
CA ASP A 20 -3.62 -14.01 -6.47
C ASP A 20 -2.11 -13.87 -6.67
N PHE A 21 -1.65 -13.84 -7.93
CA PHE A 21 -0.24 -13.63 -8.25
C PHE A 21 0.28 -12.30 -7.70
N ALA A 22 -0.42 -11.19 -7.96
CA ALA A 22 -0.03 -9.87 -7.49
C ALA A 22 0.03 -9.81 -5.96
N PHE A 23 -0.95 -10.41 -5.29
CA PHE A 23 -0.99 -10.48 -3.84
C PHE A 23 0.23 -11.23 -3.28
N TYR A 24 0.50 -12.45 -3.73
CA TYR A 24 1.62 -13.24 -3.23
C TYR A 24 2.98 -12.67 -3.62
N PHE A 25 3.08 -12.03 -4.79
CA PHE A 25 4.29 -11.34 -5.20
C PHE A 25 4.67 -10.20 -4.23
N ILE A 26 3.69 -9.41 -3.80
CA ILE A 26 3.92 -8.31 -2.86
C ILE A 26 4.03 -8.80 -1.42
N ALA A 27 3.18 -9.73 -1.01
CA ALA A 27 3.15 -10.25 0.35
C ALA A 27 4.37 -11.12 0.68
N GLY A 28 5.00 -11.77 -0.32
CA GLY A 28 6.12 -12.67 -0.12
C GLY A 28 5.77 -13.78 0.87
N GLU A 29 6.64 -14.02 1.84
CA GLU A 29 6.44 -15.03 2.88
C GLU A 29 5.20 -14.77 3.76
N TYR A 30 4.81 -13.50 3.93
CA TYR A 30 3.62 -13.13 4.70
C TYR A 30 2.31 -13.57 4.05
N GLY A 31 2.28 -13.88 2.75
CA GLY A 31 1.12 -14.44 2.08
C GLY A 31 0.62 -15.71 2.77
N ASN A 32 1.55 -16.61 3.11
CA ASN A 32 1.24 -17.84 3.84
C ASN A 32 0.78 -17.58 5.29
N VAL A 33 1.29 -16.53 5.92
CA VAL A 33 0.87 -16.14 7.28
C VAL A 33 -0.58 -15.67 7.24
N ILE A 34 -0.93 -14.81 6.28
CA ILE A 34 -2.29 -14.29 6.09
C ILE A 34 -3.28 -15.43 5.80
N ASP A 35 -2.92 -16.38 4.94
CA ASP A 35 -3.79 -17.50 4.58
C ASP A 35 -4.04 -18.47 5.73
N ARG A 36 -3.16 -18.50 6.74
CA ARG A 36 -3.27 -19.34 7.94
C ARG A 36 -3.90 -18.64 9.14
N LEU A 37 -4.23 -17.34 9.03
CA LEU A 37 -4.92 -16.67 10.13
C LEU A 37 -6.24 -17.36 10.42
N GLU A 38 -6.51 -17.57 11.70
CA GLU A 38 -7.74 -18.20 12.14
C GLU A 38 -8.97 -17.36 11.75
N LYS A 39 -10.08 -18.06 11.52
CA LYS A 39 -11.34 -17.40 11.24
C LYS A 39 -11.78 -16.61 12.46
N ALA A 40 -12.06 -15.31 12.27
CA ALA A 40 -12.59 -14.48 13.33
C ALA A 40 -13.95 -14.99 13.79
N ASN A 41 -14.08 -15.27 15.08
CA ASN A 41 -15.30 -15.82 15.67
C ASN A 41 -16.28 -14.73 16.13
N SER A 42 -15.83 -13.47 16.26
CA SER A 42 -16.64 -12.34 16.67
C SER A 42 -16.21 -11.03 15.99
N LEU A 43 -17.10 -10.03 16.05
CA LEU A 43 -16.84 -8.69 15.54
C LEU A 43 -15.59 -8.01 16.12
N ASN A 44 -15.13 -8.43 17.29
CA ASN A 44 -14.00 -7.84 18.01
C ASN A 44 -12.70 -8.64 17.83
N ASP A 45 -12.76 -9.81 17.19
CA ASP A 45 -11.61 -10.72 17.02
C ASP A 45 -10.81 -10.45 15.73
N TYR A 46 -10.92 -9.23 15.19
CA TYR A 46 -10.00 -8.88 14.11
C TYR A 46 -8.61 -8.77 14.69
N ASN A 47 -7.69 -9.55 14.17
CA ASN A 47 -6.26 -9.38 14.43
C ASN A 47 -5.74 -8.07 13.80
N HIS A 48 -6.33 -6.92 14.20
CA HIS A 48 -5.93 -5.62 13.70
C HIS A 48 -4.44 -5.37 13.88
N GLU A 49 -3.87 -5.76 15.01
CA GLU A 49 -2.43 -5.63 15.29
C GLU A 49 -1.59 -6.44 14.31
N ILE A 50 -1.96 -7.68 14.04
CA ILE A 50 -1.25 -8.54 13.08
C ILE A 50 -1.38 -7.98 11.66
N VAL A 51 -2.58 -7.54 11.27
CA VAL A 51 -2.82 -6.92 9.95
C VAL A 51 -2.01 -5.63 9.80
N GLU A 52 -1.94 -4.81 10.84
CA GLU A 52 -1.13 -3.59 10.84
C GLU A 52 0.37 -3.91 10.72
N GLU A 53 0.86 -4.88 11.46
CA GLU A 53 2.26 -5.33 11.40
C GLU A 53 2.61 -5.85 10.01
N ILE A 54 1.78 -6.72 9.44
CA ILE A 54 1.99 -7.24 8.08
C ILE A 54 1.93 -6.11 7.05
N SER A 55 0.99 -5.19 7.18
CA SER A 55 0.88 -4.01 6.32
C SER A 55 2.15 -3.17 6.31
N LYS A 56 2.75 -2.93 7.48
CA LYS A 56 4.02 -2.21 7.61
C LYS A 56 5.19 -2.93 6.96
N LYS A 57 5.24 -4.26 7.06
CA LYS A 57 6.33 -5.07 6.51
C LYS A 57 6.23 -5.31 5.00
N THR A 58 5.01 -5.48 4.50
CA THR A 58 4.76 -5.80 3.07
C THR A 58 4.43 -4.59 2.22
N HIS A 59 4.13 -3.44 2.84
CA HIS A 59 3.55 -2.27 2.19
C HIS A 59 2.17 -2.51 1.53
N LEU A 60 1.54 -3.66 1.77
CA LEU A 60 0.15 -3.88 1.43
C LEU A 60 -0.75 -3.00 2.31
N SER A 61 -1.79 -2.40 1.74
CA SER A 61 -2.76 -1.69 2.56
C SER A 61 -3.52 -2.66 3.47
N GLN A 62 -3.87 -2.23 4.67
CA GLN A 62 -4.64 -3.07 5.60
C GLN A 62 -5.94 -3.56 4.95
N ILE A 63 -6.62 -2.70 4.17
CA ILE A 63 -7.84 -3.09 3.46
C ILE A 63 -7.58 -4.19 2.41
N ALA A 64 -6.43 -4.22 1.76
CA ALA A 64 -6.06 -5.29 0.83
C ALA A 64 -5.90 -6.63 1.57
N ILE A 65 -5.32 -6.62 2.77
CA ILE A 65 -5.19 -7.80 3.62
C ILE A 65 -6.58 -8.28 4.07
N PHE A 66 -7.46 -7.38 4.54
CA PHE A 66 -8.84 -7.73 4.91
C PHE A 66 -9.63 -8.25 3.71
N THR A 67 -9.40 -7.73 2.51
CA THR A 67 -10.00 -8.28 1.28
C THR A 67 -9.55 -9.72 1.05
N ARG A 68 -8.27 -10.03 1.29
CA ARG A 68 -7.76 -11.40 1.20
C ARG A 68 -8.42 -12.31 2.23
N LEU A 69 -8.55 -11.86 3.48
CA LEU A 69 -9.25 -12.61 4.54
C LEU A 69 -10.70 -12.89 4.17
N LEU A 70 -11.40 -11.95 3.52
CA LEU A 70 -12.76 -12.15 3.00
C LEU A 70 -12.78 -13.22 1.91
N LEU A 71 -11.88 -13.14 0.93
CA LEU A 71 -11.79 -14.12 -0.17
C LEU A 71 -11.49 -15.54 0.34
N ASN A 72 -10.73 -15.65 1.42
CA ASN A 72 -10.42 -16.93 2.08
C ASN A 72 -11.51 -17.39 3.06
N ASN A 73 -12.65 -16.67 3.15
CA ASN A 73 -13.72 -16.95 4.13
C ASN A 73 -13.26 -16.91 5.60
N GLN A 74 -12.19 -16.18 5.91
CA GLN A 74 -11.67 -16.01 7.26
C GLN A 74 -12.40 -14.91 8.04
N ILE A 75 -13.05 -13.98 7.34
CA ILE A 75 -13.99 -13.01 7.92
C ILE A 75 -15.31 -13.03 7.17
N SER A 76 -16.40 -12.61 7.83
CA SER A 76 -17.70 -12.52 7.20
C SER A 76 -17.82 -11.28 6.32
N PRO A 77 -18.68 -11.29 5.26
CA PRO A 77 -18.94 -10.09 4.47
C PRO A 77 -19.44 -8.90 5.30
N LYS A 78 -20.19 -9.17 6.36
CA LYS A 78 -20.68 -8.14 7.29
C LYS A 78 -19.54 -7.48 8.03
N ASP A 79 -18.61 -8.27 8.54
CA ASP A 79 -17.47 -7.78 9.29
C ASP A 79 -16.49 -7.01 8.40
N TYR A 80 -16.25 -7.52 7.19
CA TYR A 80 -15.48 -6.78 6.19
C TYR A 80 -16.08 -5.41 5.88
N LYS A 81 -17.42 -5.32 5.74
CA LYS A 81 -18.10 -4.05 5.50
C LYS A 81 -17.91 -3.07 6.66
N ASN A 82 -17.96 -3.53 7.90
CA ASN A 82 -17.70 -2.70 9.08
C ASN A 82 -16.26 -2.19 9.09
N VAL A 83 -15.28 -3.08 8.91
CA VAL A 83 -13.86 -2.69 8.82
C VAL A 83 -13.64 -1.67 7.71
N LYS A 84 -14.22 -1.87 6.53
CA LYS A 84 -14.11 -0.92 5.42
C LYS A 84 -14.71 0.44 5.78
N ALA A 85 -15.87 0.48 6.41
CA ALA A 85 -16.50 1.72 6.86
C ALA A 85 -15.63 2.47 7.89
N ASP A 86 -15.02 1.76 8.82
CA ASP A 86 -14.11 2.35 9.82
C ASP A 86 -12.88 2.98 9.15
N PHE A 87 -12.27 2.32 8.18
CA PHE A 87 -11.15 2.89 7.41
C PHE A 87 -11.56 4.11 6.59
N GLU A 88 -12.73 4.07 5.94
CA GLU A 88 -13.26 5.20 5.18
C GLU A 88 -13.51 6.42 6.09
N GLU A 89 -14.06 6.19 7.28
CA GLU A 89 -14.29 7.26 8.26
C GLU A 89 -12.97 7.82 8.81
N GLN A 90 -12.00 6.99 9.17
CA GLN A 90 -10.67 7.44 9.57
C GLN A 90 -9.98 8.27 8.48
N PHE A 91 -10.09 7.85 7.22
CA PHE A 91 -9.56 8.60 6.10
C PHE A 91 -10.25 9.95 5.92
N ARG A 92 -11.59 9.99 6.06
CA ARG A 92 -12.38 11.22 6.01
C ARG A 92 -11.99 12.20 7.11
N LEU A 93 -11.86 11.72 8.34
CA LEU A 93 -11.43 12.54 9.47
C LEU A 93 -10.05 13.13 9.25
N LYS A 94 -9.10 12.31 8.79
CA LYS A 94 -7.74 12.78 8.46
C LYS A 94 -7.75 13.86 7.37
N GLN A 95 -8.53 13.69 6.32
CA GLN A 95 -8.67 14.73 5.29
C GLN A 95 -9.24 16.04 5.85
N LEU A 96 -10.22 15.97 6.73
CA LEU A 96 -10.79 17.16 7.38
C LEU A 96 -9.76 17.87 8.26
N GLU A 97 -8.95 17.12 9.01
CA GLU A 97 -7.86 17.69 9.80
C GLU A 97 -6.81 18.38 8.91
N GLU A 98 -6.40 17.72 7.83
CA GLU A 98 -5.47 18.32 6.86
C GLU A 98 -6.03 19.60 6.21
N GLN A 99 -7.33 19.63 5.91
CA GLN A 99 -7.97 20.82 5.37
C GLN A 99 -7.99 21.96 6.40
N LYS A 100 -8.40 21.69 7.63
CA LYS A 100 -8.37 22.68 8.72
C LYS A 100 -6.96 23.22 8.94
N GLN A 101 -5.95 22.35 8.92
CA GLN A 101 -4.56 22.78 9.08
C GLN A 101 -4.10 23.67 7.92
N LYS A 102 -4.49 23.35 6.69
CA LYS A 102 -4.20 24.21 5.51
C LYS A 102 -4.88 25.57 5.59
N GLU A 103 -6.09 25.65 6.13
CA GLU A 103 -6.80 26.90 6.34
C GLU A 103 -6.13 27.76 7.42
N LEU A 104 -5.74 27.15 8.55
CA LEU A 104 -4.98 27.82 9.60
C LEU A 104 -3.63 28.33 9.10
N ASP A 105 -2.92 27.52 8.33
CA ASP A 105 -1.64 27.92 7.73
C ASP A 105 -1.83 29.13 6.80
N LYS A 106 -2.90 29.16 5.99
CA LYS A 106 -3.22 30.32 5.13
C LYS A 106 -3.52 31.57 5.95
N GLN A 107 -4.30 31.46 7.03
CA GLN A 107 -4.62 32.58 7.92
C GLN A 107 -3.38 33.14 8.61
N ASN A 108 -2.43 32.27 8.96
CA ASN A 108 -1.18 32.64 9.60
C ASN A 108 -0.08 33.07 8.59
N GLY A 109 -0.37 33.14 7.29
CA GLY A 109 0.59 33.50 6.26
C GLY A 109 1.70 32.47 6.04
N ILE A 110 1.53 31.24 6.55
CA ILE A 110 2.49 30.16 6.43
C ILE A 110 2.33 29.52 5.03
N GLN A 111 3.25 29.82 4.13
CA GLN A 111 3.35 29.09 2.87
C GLN A 111 4.19 27.84 3.10
N ARG A 112 3.54 26.69 3.24
CA ARG A 112 4.24 25.42 3.14
C ARG A 112 4.58 25.22 1.67
N GLY A 113 5.87 25.02 1.37
CA GLY A 113 6.33 24.71 0.03
C GLY A 113 5.55 23.54 -0.55
N GLY A 114 5.38 23.50 -1.89
CA GLY A 114 4.73 22.39 -2.57
C GLY A 114 5.35 21.05 -2.14
N ALA A 115 4.56 20.00 -2.18
CA ALA A 115 5.03 18.66 -1.84
C ALA A 115 6.25 18.31 -2.71
N VAL A 116 7.43 18.27 -2.10
CA VAL A 116 8.61 17.75 -2.79
C VAL A 116 8.37 16.26 -3.03
N PRO A 117 8.47 15.79 -4.28
CA PRO A 117 8.33 14.37 -4.58
C PRO A 117 9.24 13.56 -3.65
N LYS A 118 8.66 12.56 -2.99
CA LYS A 118 9.47 11.68 -2.12
C LYS A 118 10.31 10.77 -2.99
N PRO A 119 11.58 10.53 -2.59
CA PRO A 119 12.40 9.52 -3.24
C PRO A 119 11.73 8.15 -3.22
N ILE A 120 11.87 7.39 -4.29
CA ILE A 120 11.40 6.02 -4.37
C ILE A 120 12.44 5.11 -3.73
N ASN A 121 12.08 4.45 -2.64
CA ASN A 121 12.97 3.59 -1.84
C ASN A 121 12.63 2.09 -1.96
N SER A 122 12.16 1.64 -3.14
CA SER A 122 11.98 0.21 -3.40
C SER A 122 13.35 -0.46 -3.61
N PRO A 123 13.77 -1.42 -2.76
CA PRO A 123 15.07 -2.08 -2.91
C PRO A 123 15.25 -2.75 -4.27
N LEU A 124 14.20 -3.40 -4.78
CA LEU A 124 14.22 -4.04 -6.09
C LEU A 124 14.40 -3.02 -7.22
N LEU A 125 13.66 -1.90 -7.18
CA LEU A 125 13.81 -0.85 -8.19
C LEU A 125 15.21 -0.23 -8.13
N ILE A 126 15.72 0.06 -6.93
CA ILE A 126 17.05 0.63 -6.75
C ILE A 126 18.09 -0.30 -7.33
N SER A 127 18.09 -1.60 -7.01
CA SER A 127 19.05 -2.55 -7.56
C SER A 127 18.96 -2.68 -9.08
N THR A 128 17.75 -2.67 -9.64
CA THR A 128 17.54 -2.69 -11.10
C THR A 128 18.12 -1.44 -11.77
N ILE A 129 17.89 -0.27 -11.19
CA ILE A 129 18.42 1.01 -11.67
C ILE A 129 19.94 1.05 -11.57
N GLN A 130 20.51 0.57 -10.47
CA GLN A 130 21.96 0.44 -10.30
C GLN A 130 22.57 -0.44 -11.39
N THR A 131 22.01 -1.61 -11.62
CA THR A 131 22.46 -2.52 -12.69
C THR A 131 22.44 -1.83 -14.05
N ALA A 132 21.32 -1.22 -14.42
CA ALA A 132 21.16 -0.53 -15.69
C ALA A 132 22.13 0.67 -15.85
N PHE A 133 22.42 1.37 -14.75
CA PHE A 133 23.40 2.47 -14.74
C PHE A 133 24.83 1.96 -14.95
N TYR A 134 25.27 0.93 -14.23
CA TYR A 134 26.60 0.35 -14.38
C TYR A 134 26.81 -0.35 -15.72
N GLU A 135 25.76 -0.86 -16.33
CA GLU A 135 25.78 -1.41 -17.70
C GLU A 135 25.74 -0.32 -18.78
N GLY A 136 25.62 0.94 -18.40
CA GLY A 136 25.58 2.08 -19.34
C GLY A 136 24.28 2.19 -20.13
N VAL A 137 23.22 1.50 -19.69
CA VAL A 137 21.89 1.55 -20.33
C VAL A 137 21.16 2.87 -20.04
N ILE A 138 21.37 3.40 -18.84
CA ILE A 138 20.79 4.67 -18.38
C ILE A 138 21.89 5.59 -17.83
N ASN A 139 21.64 6.91 -17.88
CA ASN A 139 22.56 7.92 -17.38
C ASN A 139 22.12 8.48 -16.00
N GLU A 140 22.92 9.34 -15.40
CA GLU A 140 22.65 9.97 -14.10
C GLU A 140 21.33 10.72 -14.05
N PHE A 141 20.94 11.40 -15.13
CA PHE A 141 19.67 12.10 -15.21
C PHE A 141 18.50 11.14 -15.17
N ASP A 142 18.59 10.00 -15.86
CA ASP A 142 17.54 8.97 -15.86
C ASP A 142 17.40 8.36 -14.47
N VAL A 143 18.50 8.11 -13.77
CA VAL A 143 18.49 7.65 -12.38
C VAL A 143 17.77 8.65 -11.47
N CYS A 144 18.19 9.91 -11.53
CA CYS A 144 17.57 10.98 -10.72
C CYS A 144 16.08 11.10 -10.98
N LYS A 145 15.67 11.09 -12.25
CA LYS A 145 14.27 11.19 -12.67
C LYS A 145 13.45 9.98 -12.18
N THR A 146 13.98 8.77 -12.35
CA THR A 146 13.27 7.53 -12.02
C THR A 146 13.10 7.36 -10.51
N LEU A 147 14.12 7.72 -9.72
CA LEU A 147 14.09 7.60 -8.27
C LEU A 147 13.51 8.84 -7.56
N ASN A 148 13.13 9.88 -8.29
CA ASN A 148 12.67 11.16 -7.73
C ASN A 148 13.69 11.79 -6.77
N ILE A 149 14.95 11.77 -7.15
CA ILE A 149 16.05 12.35 -6.36
C ILE A 149 16.70 13.51 -7.08
N THR A 150 17.34 14.38 -6.31
CA THR A 150 18.17 15.47 -6.84
C THR A 150 19.61 14.98 -7.09
N PRO A 151 20.37 15.56 -8.02
CA PRO A 151 21.72 15.12 -8.36
C PRO A 151 22.68 15.06 -7.16
N ASP A 152 22.52 15.94 -6.18
CA ASP A 152 23.29 15.96 -4.94
C ASP A 152 23.11 14.70 -4.05
N LYS A 153 22.07 13.92 -4.30
CA LYS A 153 21.79 12.68 -3.59
C LYS A 153 22.12 11.43 -4.38
N LEU A 154 22.59 11.59 -5.61
CA LEU A 154 22.85 10.48 -6.52
C LEU A 154 23.82 9.45 -5.93
N ASP A 155 24.94 9.90 -5.37
CA ASP A 155 26.00 9.04 -4.79
C ASP A 155 25.48 8.09 -3.71
N LYS A 156 24.39 8.47 -3.03
CA LYS A 156 23.76 7.61 -2.02
C LYS A 156 23.04 6.40 -2.62
N TYR A 157 22.65 6.48 -3.87
CA TYR A 157 21.85 5.46 -4.54
C TYR A 157 22.63 4.64 -5.56
N ILE A 158 23.84 5.08 -5.97
CA ILE A 158 24.69 4.40 -6.95
C ILE A 158 26.00 3.86 -6.30
N GLN A 159 26.00 3.60 -5.01
CA GLN A 159 27.12 2.94 -4.34
C GLN A 159 27.03 1.43 -4.46
#